data_a5cc5cd4860751d2b51e13dffc9e7d60
#
_entry.id   a5cc5cd4860751d2b51e13dffc9e7d60
#
_cell.length_a   1.000
_cell.length_b   1.000
_cell.length_c   1.000
_cell.angle_alpha   90.00
_cell.angle_beta   90.00
_cell.angle_gamma   90.00
#
_symmetry.space_group_name_H-M   'P 1'
#
loop_
_entity.id
_entity.type
_entity.pdbx_description
1 polymer ?
#
loop_
_entity_poly.entity_id
_entity_poly.type
_entity_poly.pdbx_seq_one_letter_code
_entity_poly.pdbx_strand_id
1 'polypeptide(L)' 'MNRFKNSKKFIYIISPNIIKNDSFYKDLELIFKTRKVAYFQLRLKKDNESNIIYIGKKIKKLCNKFNVKLLIN' A
#
# COMPACT_ATOMS: atom_id res chain seq x y z
N MET A 1 -9.43 5.94 -28.62
CA MET A 1 -9.11 6.04 -27.96
C MET A 1 -9.05 5.57 -27.08
N ASN A 2 -8.68 5.56 -26.69
CA ASN A 2 -8.61 5.05 -25.78
C ASN A 2 -8.35 5.62 -24.60
N ARG A 3 -9.00 6.21 -24.09
CA ARG A 3 -8.78 6.80 -23.00
C ARG A 3 -8.56 5.87 -21.94
N PHE A 4 -8.79 4.70 -22.12
CA PHE A 4 -8.56 3.80 -21.14
C PHE A 4 -7.17 3.59 -20.95
N LYS A 5 -6.38 3.88 -21.86
CA LYS A 5 -5.03 3.74 -21.65
C LYS A 5 -4.64 4.62 -20.61
N ASN A 6 -5.37 5.49 -20.21
CA ASN A 6 -4.95 6.29 -19.19
C ASN A 6 -5.02 5.60 -17.95
N SER A 7 -5.40 4.53 -17.68
CA SER A 7 -5.31 3.86 -16.46
C SER A 7 -5.02 4.79 -15.36
N LYS A 8 -5.77 5.85 -15.19
CA LYS A 8 -5.50 6.75 -14.13
C LYS A 8 -5.63 6.04 -12.84
N LYS A 9 -4.69 6.30 -11.93
CA LYS A 9 -4.71 5.75 -10.61
C LYS A 9 -5.60 6.62 -9.77
N PHE A 10 -6.66 6.06 -9.21
CA PHE A 10 -7.56 6.86 -8.40
C PHE A 10 -7.98 6.18 -7.12
N ILE A 11 -7.41 5.04 -6.78
CA ILE A 11 -7.75 4.35 -5.54
C ILE A 11 -6.77 4.75 -4.46
N TYR A 12 -7.30 5.13 -3.30
CA TYR A 12 -6.48 5.48 -2.15
C TYR A 12 -6.79 4.43 -1.10
N ILE A 13 -5.76 3.78 -0.57
CA ILE A 13 -5.93 2.74 0.43
C ILE A 13 -5.35 3.20 1.74
N ILE A 14 -6.09 2.97 2.83
CA ILE A 14 -5.60 3.27 4.17
C ILE A 14 -5.48 1.96 4.90
N SER A 15 -4.34 1.72 5.54
CA SER A 15 -4.12 0.46 6.23
C SER A 15 -4.96 0.38 7.49
N PRO A 16 -5.22 -0.84 7.99
CA PRO A 16 -5.82 -0.99 9.30
C PRO A 16 -4.80 -0.54 10.37
N ASN A 17 -5.27 -0.38 11.60
CA ASN A 17 -4.39 0.07 12.68
C ASN A 17 -3.31 -0.94 13.02
N ILE A 18 -3.57 -2.22 12.80
CA ILE A 18 -2.62 -3.28 13.06
C ILE A 18 -2.61 -4.24 11.91
N ILE A 19 -1.43 -4.64 11.47
CA ILE A 19 -1.29 -5.65 10.42
C ILE A 19 -0.70 -6.89 11.08
N LYS A 20 -1.49 -7.96 11.14
CA LYS A 20 -1.10 -9.10 11.96
C LYS A 20 -0.50 -10.29 11.23
N ASN A 21 -0.69 -10.40 9.94
CA ASN A 21 -0.16 -11.58 9.27
C ASN A 21 0.28 -11.27 7.85
N ASP A 22 0.96 -12.25 7.25
CA ASP A 22 1.56 -12.03 5.96
C ASP A 22 0.57 -12.04 4.81
N SER A 23 -0.62 -12.55 5.02
CA SER A 23 -1.60 -12.57 3.95
C SER A 23 -1.98 -11.16 3.52
N PHE A 24 -1.84 -10.18 4.43
CA PHE A 24 -2.11 -8.79 4.11
C PHE A 24 -1.24 -8.34 2.93
N TYR A 25 0.04 -8.72 2.94
CA TYR A 25 0.94 -8.27 1.88
C TYR A 25 0.61 -8.92 0.55
N LYS A 26 0.18 -10.17 0.56
CA LYS A 26 -0.20 -10.85 -0.67
C LYS A 26 -1.45 -10.22 -1.26
N ASP A 27 -2.42 -9.90 -0.41
CA ASP A 27 -3.65 -9.28 -0.85
C ASP A 27 -3.36 -7.88 -1.39
N LEU A 28 -2.47 -7.15 -0.71
CA LEU A 28 -2.11 -5.81 -1.15
C LEU A 28 -1.41 -5.85 -2.50
N GLU A 29 -0.55 -6.84 -2.70
CA GLU A 29 0.13 -6.97 -3.97
C GLU A 29 -0.87 -7.23 -5.10
N LEU A 30 -1.87 -8.06 -4.86
CA LEU A 30 -2.90 -8.32 -5.86
C LEU A 30 -3.64 -7.04 -6.24
N ILE A 31 -3.94 -6.21 -5.23
CA ILE A 31 -4.61 -4.95 -5.49
C ILE A 31 -3.69 -4.00 -6.27
N PHE A 32 -2.41 -3.95 -5.90
CA PHE A 32 -1.46 -3.07 -6.57
C PHE A 32 -1.25 -3.51 -8.03
N LYS A 33 -1.39 -4.78 -8.33
CA LYS A 33 -1.23 -5.25 -9.70
C LYS A 33 -2.30 -4.71 -10.64
N THR A 34 -3.40 -4.19 -10.10
CA THR A 34 -4.40 -3.58 -10.95
C THR A 34 -3.90 -2.27 -11.56
N ARG A 35 -2.82 -1.72 -10.99
CA ARG A 35 -2.23 -0.45 -11.44
C ARG A 35 -3.16 0.74 -11.26
N LYS A 36 -4.16 0.61 -10.39
CA LYS A 36 -5.10 1.71 -10.16
C LYS A 36 -4.93 2.37 -8.80
N VAL A 37 -3.99 1.90 -7.99
CA VAL A 37 -3.77 2.47 -6.66
C VAL A 37 -2.78 3.61 -6.76
N ALA A 38 -3.19 4.80 -6.34
CA ALA A 38 -2.34 5.98 -6.37
C ALA A 38 -1.56 6.14 -5.06
N TYR A 39 -2.23 5.94 -3.94
CA TYR A 39 -1.63 6.15 -2.64
C TYR A 39 -1.97 5.03 -1.69
N PHE A 40 -1.04 4.73 -0.80
CA PHE A 40 -1.29 3.83 0.31
C PHE A 40 -0.86 4.57 1.58
N GLN A 41 -1.78 4.74 2.52
CA GLN A 41 -1.48 5.42 3.77
C GLN A 41 -1.33 4.39 4.88
N LEU A 42 -0.18 4.38 5.51
CA LEU A 42 0.11 3.46 6.59
C LEU A 42 -0.23 4.14 7.91
N ARG A 43 -1.21 3.56 8.64
CA ARG A 43 -1.68 4.14 9.89
C ARG A 43 -1.68 3.09 10.97
N LEU A 44 -0.53 2.74 11.49
CA LEU A 44 -0.41 1.72 12.52
C LEU A 44 -0.40 2.36 13.89
N LYS A 45 -1.51 2.93 14.29
CA LYS A 45 -1.56 3.70 15.52
C LYS A 45 -1.48 2.86 16.79
N LYS A 46 -1.83 1.61 16.70
CA LYS A 46 -1.84 0.75 17.88
C LYS A 46 -0.69 -0.23 17.92
N ASP A 47 0.27 -0.09 17.07
CA ASP A 47 1.40 -0.98 17.05
C ASP A 47 2.61 -0.29 17.67
N ASN A 48 3.63 -1.06 18.05
CA ASN A 48 4.82 -0.46 18.63
C ASN A 48 5.75 0.04 17.52
N GLU A 49 6.72 0.85 17.93
CA GLU A 49 7.57 1.53 16.96
C GLU A 49 8.40 0.57 16.11
N SER A 50 8.92 -0.49 16.73
CA SER A 50 9.73 -1.45 15.98
C SER A 50 8.92 -2.14 14.89
N ASN A 51 7.68 -2.50 15.19
CA ASN A 51 6.82 -3.13 14.21
C ASN A 51 6.43 -2.16 13.10
N ILE A 52 6.20 -0.89 13.46
CA ILE A 52 5.86 0.10 12.46
C ILE A 52 7.00 0.25 11.46
N ILE A 53 8.24 0.28 11.94
CA ILE A 53 9.39 0.40 11.06
C ILE A 53 9.52 -0.84 10.18
N TYR A 54 9.39 -2.02 10.77
CA TYR A 54 9.52 -3.27 10.02
C TYR A 54 8.45 -3.36 8.92
N ILE A 55 7.20 -3.11 9.28
CA ILE A 55 6.10 -3.17 8.33
C ILE A 55 6.26 -2.06 7.29
N GLY A 56 6.68 -0.89 7.71
CA GLY A 56 6.89 0.23 6.80
C GLY A 56 7.89 -0.09 5.71
N LYS A 57 8.97 -0.79 6.06
CA LYS A 57 9.97 -1.17 5.07
C LYS A 57 9.41 -2.15 4.06
N LYS A 58 8.62 -3.12 4.52
CA LYS A 58 8.03 -4.10 3.60
C LYS A 58 7.04 -3.44 2.66
N ILE A 59 6.21 -2.55 3.20
CA ILE A 59 5.22 -1.87 2.39
C ILE A 59 5.88 -0.90 1.41
N LYS A 60 6.97 -0.27 1.84
CA LYS A 60 7.68 0.65 0.97
C LYS A 60 8.23 -0.08 -0.26
N LYS A 61 8.78 -1.28 -0.07
CA LYS A 61 9.28 -2.05 -1.20
C LYS A 61 8.15 -2.36 -2.17
N LEU A 62 6.99 -2.73 -1.64
CA LEU A 62 5.86 -3.08 -2.47
C LEU A 62 5.35 -1.85 -3.22
N CYS A 63 5.25 -0.73 -2.53
CA CYS A 63 4.81 0.52 -3.15
C CYS A 63 5.75 0.93 -4.27
N ASN A 64 7.06 0.81 -4.04
CA ASN A 64 8.02 1.18 -5.06
C ASN A 64 7.92 0.26 -6.28
N LYS A 65 7.66 -1.01 -6.04
CA LYS A 65 7.56 -1.96 -7.13
C LYS A 65 6.41 -1.62 -8.07
N PHE A 66 5.31 -1.11 -7.52
CA PHE A 66 4.12 -0.83 -8.31
C PHE A 66 3.87 0.67 -8.50
N ASN A 67 4.85 1.48 -8.15
CA ASN A 67 4.77 2.93 -8.32
C ASN A 67 3.56 3.52 -7.57
N VAL A 68 3.36 3.07 -6.34
CA VAL A 68 2.32 3.58 -5.46
C VAL A 68 2.99 4.51 -4.46
N LYS A 69 2.37 5.67 -4.20
CA LYS A 69 2.95 6.62 -3.27
C LYS A 69 2.62 6.20 -1.85
N LEU A 70 3.63 6.07 -1.01
CA LEU A 70 3.44 5.69 0.39
C LEU A 70 3.38 6.92 1.26
N LEU A 71 2.33 7.00 2.08
CA LEU A 71 2.20 8.05 3.07
C LEU A 71 2.20 7.38 4.43
N ILE A 72 3.00 7.89 5.34
CA ILE A 72 3.08 7.35 6.69
C ILE A 72 2.52 8.37 7.65
N ASN A 73 1.56 7.92 8.44
CA ASN A 73 0.85 8.82 9.32
C ASN A 73 1.29 8.63 10.76
#